data_72802b5c01be2452a6c0e188b289ab27
#
_entry.id   72802b5c01be2452a6c0e188b289ab27
#
_cell.length_a   1.000
_cell.length_b   1.000
_cell.length_c   1.000
_cell.angle_alpha   90.00
_cell.angle_beta   90.00
_cell.angle_gamma   90.00
#
_symmetry.space_group_name_H-M   'P 1'
#
loop_
_entity.id
_entity.type
_entity.pdbx_description
1 polymer ?
#
loop_
_entity_poly.entity_id
_entity_poly.type
_entity_poly.pdbx_seq_one_letter_code
_entity_poly.pdbx_strand_id
1 'polypeptide(L)'
;MNPFPLDISRIYLEPAVEEYARGREILLRFPAAERIPVASHWRIPELQDADPGDYLLAKKQALVLGVKKGLTFRPNGRSADFIAPSSSNGCAMACAYCYVARRKGHANPISTFVNIEAIGAATARHVARQGRKMVPNQVDPQAWVYDLGENGDLSVDAGISGNVRDLVALFRNLPHAKGSFATKWVNPDLLGYEPQGRTRIRMSLMPPDLARLLDIRTSPVAERIAAIPELHRAGYEIHLNFSPVVLRQGWEAEWGALFTELDDVLPAAVKDQLAAEIIMLTHNRELHEVNLLWHPKAEELLWRPDIQEEKVSESGGVNLRYRTGWKGQWLRRFKDLLASHMPYCRVRYAF
;
A
#
# COMPACT_ATOMS: atom_id res chain seq x y z
N MET A 1 -6.25 9.31 18.23
CA MET A 1 -5.58 9.29 16.91
C MET A 1 -4.10 9.03 17.13
N ASN A 2 -3.53 8.06 16.42
CA ASN A 2 -2.08 7.90 16.40
C ASN A 2 -1.43 9.16 15.80
N PRO A 3 -0.29 9.62 16.33
CA PRO A 3 0.43 10.73 15.73
C PRO A 3 0.85 10.36 14.30
N PHE A 4 0.88 11.35 13.41
CA PHE A 4 1.32 11.15 12.03
C PHE A 4 2.66 10.39 12.00
N PRO A 5 2.83 9.39 11.12
CA PRO A 5 3.96 8.45 11.20
C PRO A 5 5.30 9.06 10.81
N LEU A 6 5.33 10.32 10.36
CA LEU A 6 6.51 11.04 9.93
C LEU A 6 6.84 12.19 10.88
N ASP A 7 8.14 12.41 11.06
CA ASP A 7 8.73 13.50 11.83
C ASP A 7 9.87 14.08 10.99
N ILE A 8 9.47 14.77 9.90
CA ILE A 8 10.39 15.20 8.85
C ILE A 8 11.33 16.27 9.35
N SER A 9 12.60 15.91 9.49
CA SER A 9 13.70 16.81 9.86
C SER A 9 14.66 17.09 8.68
N ARG A 10 14.65 16.27 7.63
CA ARG A 10 15.50 16.44 6.44
C ARG A 10 14.69 16.23 5.16
N ILE A 11 14.89 17.13 4.20
CA ILE A 11 14.29 17.06 2.86
C ILE A 11 15.39 17.07 1.81
N TYR A 12 15.55 15.93 1.15
CA TYR A 12 16.42 15.80 -0.03
C TYR A 12 15.62 16.23 -1.27
N LEU A 13 16.11 17.21 -2.03
CA LEU A 13 15.35 17.75 -3.14
C LEU A 13 16.19 17.95 -4.41
N GLU A 14 15.63 17.56 -5.55
CA GLU A 14 16.17 17.90 -6.86
C GLU A 14 16.00 19.40 -7.12
N PRO A 15 16.95 20.09 -7.81
CA PRO A 15 16.87 21.54 -8.05
C PRO A 15 15.57 21.98 -8.70
N ALA A 16 15.02 21.19 -9.65
CA ALA A 16 13.77 21.49 -10.33
C ALA A 16 12.52 21.48 -9.42
N VAL A 17 12.60 20.94 -8.19
CA VAL A 17 11.44 20.83 -7.28
C VAL A 17 10.82 22.18 -6.98
N GLU A 18 11.64 23.23 -6.80
CA GLU A 18 11.16 24.57 -6.46
C GLU A 18 10.46 25.29 -7.63
N GLU A 19 10.63 24.82 -8.85
CA GLU A 19 9.92 25.34 -10.03
C GLU A 19 8.44 24.93 -10.01
N TYR A 20 8.10 23.82 -9.35
CA TYR A 20 6.73 23.30 -9.24
C TYR A 20 5.98 23.90 -8.04
N ALA A 21 4.72 24.28 -8.27
CA ALA A 21 3.85 24.77 -7.18
C ALA A 21 3.73 23.75 -6.04
N ARG A 22 3.63 22.45 -6.38
CA ARG A 22 3.58 21.36 -5.43
C ARG A 22 4.86 21.25 -4.58
N GLY A 23 6.02 21.45 -5.18
CA GLY A 23 7.29 21.46 -4.46
C GLY A 23 7.33 22.56 -3.41
N ARG A 24 6.96 23.78 -3.79
CA ARG A 24 6.87 24.92 -2.86
C ARG A 24 5.85 24.70 -1.75
N GLU A 25 4.67 24.12 -2.05
CA GLU A 25 3.66 23.76 -1.05
C GLU A 25 4.22 22.82 0.00
N ILE A 26 4.93 21.75 -0.42
CA ILE A 26 5.50 20.77 0.52
C ILE A 26 6.59 21.43 1.38
N LEU A 27 7.47 22.24 0.78
CA LEU A 27 8.52 22.92 1.52
C LEU A 27 7.98 23.90 2.58
N LEU A 28 6.84 24.53 2.31
CA LEU A 28 6.14 25.39 3.29
C LEU A 28 5.49 24.59 4.42
N ARG A 29 5.10 23.34 4.16
CA ARG A 29 4.50 22.45 5.17
C ARG A 29 5.53 21.97 6.21
N PHE A 30 6.82 21.88 5.82
CA PHE A 30 7.92 21.44 6.68
C PHE A 30 9.00 22.52 6.81
N PRO A 31 8.68 23.70 7.38
CA PRO A 31 9.60 24.86 7.38
C PRO A 31 10.86 24.66 8.24
N ALA A 32 10.79 23.78 9.24
CA ALA A 32 11.90 23.48 10.13
C ALA A 32 12.85 22.38 9.61
N ALA A 33 12.47 21.70 8.52
CA ALA A 33 13.30 20.63 7.95
C ALA A 33 14.53 21.21 7.23
N GLU A 34 15.67 20.58 7.45
CA GLU A 34 16.89 20.86 6.70
C GLU A 34 16.69 20.52 5.22
N ARG A 35 17.06 21.43 4.31
CA ARG A 35 16.95 21.22 2.86
C ARG A 35 18.30 20.84 2.29
N ILE A 36 18.38 19.64 1.70
CA ILE A 36 19.61 19.05 1.18
C ILE A 36 19.45 18.87 -0.33
N PRO A 37 20.13 19.71 -1.15
CA PRO A 37 20.08 19.55 -2.61
C PRO A 37 20.72 18.23 -3.05
N VAL A 38 20.06 17.52 -3.96
CA VAL A 38 20.56 16.27 -4.54
C VAL A 38 20.42 16.27 -6.06
N ALA A 39 21.38 15.69 -6.76
CA ALA A 39 21.34 15.60 -8.21
C ALA A 39 20.22 14.69 -8.73
N SER A 40 19.81 13.71 -7.94
CA SER A 40 18.77 12.74 -8.30
C SER A 40 18.12 12.13 -7.09
N HIS A 41 16.77 12.05 -7.10
CA HIS A 41 16.00 11.34 -6.08
C HIS A 41 16.23 9.82 -6.07
N TRP A 42 16.86 9.27 -7.10
CA TRP A 42 17.16 7.84 -7.21
C TRP A 42 18.48 7.44 -6.53
N ARG A 43 19.41 8.36 -6.40
CA ARG A 43 20.74 8.09 -5.86
C ARG A 43 21.10 9.14 -4.84
N ILE A 44 20.95 8.80 -3.59
CA ILE A 44 21.33 9.61 -2.42
C ILE A 44 22.25 8.73 -1.57
N PRO A 45 23.59 8.86 -1.75
CA PRO A 45 24.57 7.98 -1.09
C PRO A 45 24.37 7.94 0.43
N GLU A 46 24.13 9.08 1.06
CA GLU A 46 23.88 9.20 2.50
C GLU A 46 22.75 8.25 3.00
N LEU A 47 21.72 8.02 2.19
CA LEU A 47 20.63 7.11 2.53
C LEU A 47 20.89 5.65 2.13
N GLN A 48 21.73 5.42 1.12
CA GLN A 48 22.00 4.09 0.58
C GLN A 48 23.14 3.40 1.31
N ASP A 49 24.13 4.17 1.75
CA ASP A 49 25.34 3.69 2.41
C ASP A 49 25.24 3.81 3.96
N ALA A 50 24.08 4.20 4.48
CA ALA A 50 23.83 4.30 5.92
C ALA A 50 23.88 2.93 6.61
N ASP A 51 24.18 2.92 7.90
CA ASP A 51 24.12 1.72 8.73
C ASP A 51 22.67 1.17 8.74
N PRO A 52 22.45 -0.13 8.57
CA PRO A 52 21.12 -0.73 8.68
C PRO A 52 20.35 -0.35 9.94
N GLY A 53 21.05 -0.08 11.07
CA GLY A 53 20.43 0.40 12.30
C GLY A 53 19.72 1.76 12.15
N ASP A 54 20.19 2.60 11.25
CA ASP A 54 19.65 3.95 11.01
C ASP A 54 18.48 3.98 10.01
N TYR A 55 18.26 2.92 9.24
CA TYR A 55 17.23 2.89 8.21
C TYR A 55 15.82 3.15 8.74
N LEU A 56 15.49 2.65 9.91
CA LEU A 56 14.18 2.88 10.53
C LEU A 56 13.95 4.34 10.89
N LEU A 57 15.02 5.04 11.27
CA LEU A 57 14.98 6.46 11.60
C LEU A 57 14.89 7.29 10.30
N ALA A 58 15.69 6.96 9.29
CA ALA A 58 15.64 7.61 7.98
C ALA A 58 14.24 7.54 7.36
N LYS A 59 13.55 6.40 7.46
CA LYS A 59 12.16 6.25 6.98
C LYS A 59 11.16 7.17 7.68
N LYS A 60 11.44 7.63 8.88
CA LYS A 60 10.60 8.52 9.66
C LYS A 60 10.94 10.00 9.44
N GLN A 61 12.23 10.32 9.30
CA GLN A 61 12.75 11.68 9.36
C GLN A 61 13.12 12.27 8.00
N ALA A 62 13.31 11.42 6.98
CA ALA A 62 13.71 11.89 5.66
C ALA A 62 12.54 11.89 4.67
N LEU A 63 12.41 12.98 3.93
CA LEU A 63 11.53 13.12 2.78
C LEU A 63 12.39 13.41 1.54
N VAL A 64 12.11 12.74 0.45
CA VAL A 64 12.77 12.99 -0.84
C VAL A 64 11.77 13.64 -1.79
N LEU A 65 12.14 14.75 -2.40
CA LEU A 65 11.34 15.45 -3.40
C LEU A 65 12.02 15.35 -4.77
N GLY A 66 11.26 14.94 -5.77
CA GLY A 66 11.80 14.78 -7.12
C GLY A 66 10.73 14.96 -8.21
N VAL A 67 11.19 14.92 -9.45
CA VAL A 67 10.34 14.99 -10.64
C VAL A 67 10.20 13.62 -11.28
N LYS A 68 8.97 13.12 -11.42
CA LYS A 68 8.68 11.84 -12.06
C LYS A 68 8.91 11.92 -13.57
N LYS A 69 9.96 11.25 -14.07
CA LYS A 69 10.31 11.23 -15.50
C LYS A 69 9.53 10.16 -16.28
N GLY A 70 9.42 8.96 -15.72
CA GLY A 70 8.72 7.84 -16.36
C GLY A 70 7.21 7.85 -16.07
N LEU A 71 6.37 8.08 -17.07
CA LEU A 71 4.91 8.13 -16.98
C LEU A 71 4.27 6.93 -17.70
N THR A 72 4.82 5.74 -17.48
CA THR A 72 4.37 4.50 -18.12
C THR A 72 3.32 3.78 -17.29
N PHE A 73 2.35 3.17 -17.96
CA PHE A 73 1.33 2.31 -17.38
C PHE A 73 1.70 0.85 -17.65
N ARG A 74 1.52 0.00 -16.65
CA ARG A 74 1.81 -1.43 -16.78
C ARG A 74 0.53 -2.23 -16.56
N PRO A 75 0.22 -3.24 -17.39
CA PRO A 75 -0.85 -4.20 -17.10
C PRO A 75 -0.60 -4.89 -15.76
N ASN A 76 -1.67 -5.18 -15.02
CA ASN A 76 -1.58 -5.90 -13.74
C ASN A 76 -2.51 -7.13 -13.73
N GLY A 77 -3.81 -6.96 -13.92
CA GLY A 77 -4.78 -8.06 -13.92
C GLY A 77 -5.00 -8.74 -12.56
N ARG A 78 -4.49 -8.16 -11.47
CA ARG A 78 -4.60 -8.66 -10.08
C ARG A 78 -5.43 -7.71 -9.23
N SER A 79 -4.79 -6.81 -8.51
CA SER A 79 -5.45 -5.80 -7.68
C SER A 79 -6.07 -4.65 -8.48
N ALA A 80 -5.58 -4.45 -9.70
CA ALA A 80 -6.05 -3.45 -10.65
C ALA A 80 -5.88 -3.98 -12.08
N ASP A 81 -6.45 -3.31 -13.08
CA ASP A 81 -6.18 -3.60 -14.49
C ASP A 81 -4.80 -3.05 -14.90
N PHE A 82 -4.47 -1.86 -14.39
CA PHE A 82 -3.20 -1.18 -14.66
C PHE A 82 -2.54 -0.65 -13.39
N ILE A 83 -1.22 -0.60 -13.40
CA ILE A 83 -0.43 0.17 -12.44
C ILE A 83 -0.14 1.52 -13.07
N ALA A 84 -0.59 2.59 -12.43
CA ALA A 84 -0.36 3.95 -12.85
C ALA A 84 1.05 4.44 -12.46
N PRO A 85 1.57 5.50 -13.08
CA PRO A 85 2.75 6.20 -12.57
C PRO A 85 2.50 6.66 -11.15
N SER A 86 3.33 6.20 -10.21
CA SER A 86 3.18 6.56 -8.79
C SER A 86 3.41 8.05 -8.57
N SER A 87 2.59 8.69 -7.74
CA SER A 87 2.81 10.05 -7.23
C SER A 87 3.83 10.11 -6.09
N SER A 88 4.16 8.95 -5.52
CA SER A 88 5.18 8.76 -4.50
C SER A 88 5.74 7.34 -4.53
N ASN A 89 6.88 7.13 -3.90
CA ASN A 89 7.46 5.84 -3.60
C ASN A 89 7.96 5.83 -2.16
N GLY A 90 8.13 4.64 -1.57
CA GLY A 90 8.58 4.51 -0.19
C GLY A 90 7.42 4.57 0.79
N CYS A 91 7.74 4.38 2.07
CA CYS A 91 6.73 4.34 3.12
C CYS A 91 7.37 4.63 4.48
N ALA A 92 6.68 5.40 5.32
CA ALA A 92 7.09 5.67 6.69
C ALA A 92 6.98 4.45 7.62
N MET A 93 6.13 3.50 7.24
CA MET A 93 5.91 2.29 8.01
C MET A 93 7.13 1.37 7.96
N ALA A 94 7.26 0.53 8.97
CA ALA A 94 8.37 -0.41 9.12
C ALA A 94 7.89 -1.87 9.21
N CYS A 95 6.85 -2.21 8.42
CA CYS A 95 6.32 -3.57 8.43
C CYS A 95 7.41 -4.61 8.16
N ALA A 96 7.51 -5.63 9.01
CA ALA A 96 8.59 -6.61 8.97
C ALA A 96 8.65 -7.47 7.70
N TYR A 97 7.57 -7.54 6.93
CA TYR A 97 7.47 -8.28 5.66
C TYR A 97 7.45 -7.36 4.43
N CYS A 98 7.85 -6.08 4.56
CA CYS A 98 7.65 -5.04 3.56
C CYS A 98 8.31 -5.38 2.20
N TYR A 99 7.48 -5.61 1.18
CA TYR A 99 8.02 -5.90 -0.15
C TYR A 99 8.67 -4.68 -0.80
N VAL A 100 8.28 -3.47 -0.41
CA VAL A 100 8.88 -2.22 -0.92
C VAL A 100 10.33 -2.10 -0.43
N ALA A 101 10.59 -2.34 0.86
CA ALA A 101 11.94 -2.41 1.41
C ALA A 101 12.77 -3.47 0.68
N ARG A 102 12.21 -4.65 0.48
CA ARG A 102 12.84 -5.77 -0.23
C ARG A 102 13.23 -5.46 -1.68
N ARG A 103 12.48 -4.59 -2.37
CA ARG A 103 12.69 -4.27 -3.81
C ARG A 103 13.39 -2.96 -4.06
N LYS A 104 13.29 -1.99 -3.15
CA LYS A 104 13.74 -0.61 -3.33
C LYS A 104 14.86 -0.20 -2.37
N GLY A 105 15.27 -1.11 -1.50
CA GLY A 105 16.24 -0.84 -0.45
C GLY A 105 15.59 -0.54 0.90
N HIS A 106 16.29 -0.87 1.96
CA HIS A 106 15.75 -0.87 3.31
C HIS A 106 15.60 0.55 3.88
N ALA A 107 16.50 1.47 3.52
CA ALA A 107 16.45 2.87 3.92
C ALA A 107 15.37 3.71 3.22
N ASN A 108 14.51 3.09 2.43
CA ASN A 108 13.54 3.68 1.52
C ASN A 108 12.58 4.68 2.20
N PRO A 109 12.98 5.96 2.42
CA PRO A 109 12.08 7.01 2.88
C PRO A 109 11.06 7.34 1.79
N ILE A 110 10.05 8.13 2.15
CA ILE A 110 9.07 8.55 1.15
C ILE A 110 9.74 9.52 0.16
N SER A 111 9.54 9.20 -1.12
CA SER A 111 9.88 10.07 -2.24
C SER A 111 8.60 10.57 -2.86
N THR A 112 8.30 11.86 -2.75
CA THR A 112 7.11 12.50 -3.33
C THR A 112 7.46 13.20 -4.63
N PHE A 113 6.67 12.97 -5.68
CA PHE A 113 6.87 13.59 -6.98
C PHE A 113 6.02 14.85 -7.14
N VAL A 114 6.67 15.95 -7.48
CA VAL A 114 6.05 17.28 -7.48
C VAL A 114 5.31 17.64 -8.76
N ASN A 115 5.50 16.88 -9.85
CA ASN A 115 4.86 17.12 -11.14
C ASN A 115 3.53 16.37 -11.30
N ILE A 116 2.64 16.53 -10.33
CA ILE A 116 1.36 15.81 -10.27
C ILE A 116 0.46 16.08 -11.48
N GLU A 117 0.52 17.29 -12.05
CA GLU A 117 -0.24 17.66 -13.24
C GLU A 117 0.17 16.81 -14.45
N ALA A 118 1.48 16.54 -14.62
CA ALA A 118 1.97 15.66 -15.68
C ALA A 118 1.53 14.21 -15.49
N ILE A 119 1.53 13.71 -14.25
CA ILE A 119 1.03 12.39 -13.88
C ILE A 119 -0.47 12.29 -14.18
N GLY A 120 -1.24 13.29 -13.76
CA GLY A 120 -2.69 13.37 -14.01
C GLY A 120 -3.04 13.42 -15.50
N ALA A 121 -2.34 14.28 -16.26
CA ALA A 121 -2.53 14.38 -17.71
C ALA A 121 -2.19 13.08 -18.44
N ALA A 122 -1.12 12.38 -18.03
CA ALA A 122 -0.78 11.07 -18.58
C ALA A 122 -1.86 10.02 -18.27
N THR A 123 -2.41 10.06 -17.05
CA THR A 123 -3.49 9.16 -16.61
C THR A 123 -4.76 9.41 -17.43
N ALA A 124 -5.17 10.64 -17.59
CA ALA A 124 -6.35 10.99 -18.39
C ALA A 124 -6.21 10.54 -19.85
N ARG A 125 -5.04 10.77 -20.48
CA ARG A 125 -4.76 10.26 -21.83
C ARG A 125 -4.78 8.74 -21.94
N HIS A 126 -4.27 8.03 -20.92
CA HIS A 126 -4.29 6.57 -20.92
C HIS A 126 -5.72 6.06 -20.80
N VAL A 127 -6.54 6.60 -19.89
CA VAL A 127 -7.96 6.24 -19.73
C VAL A 127 -8.73 6.50 -21.02
N ALA A 128 -8.53 7.65 -21.66
CA ALA A 128 -9.18 7.98 -22.92
C ALA A 128 -8.87 6.97 -24.04
N ARG A 129 -7.63 6.48 -24.10
CA ARG A 129 -7.22 5.44 -25.07
C ARG A 129 -7.85 4.07 -24.79
N GLN A 130 -8.09 3.74 -23.51
CA GLN A 130 -8.75 2.47 -23.15
C GLN A 130 -10.23 2.48 -23.51
N GLY A 131 -10.87 3.64 -23.51
CA GLY A 131 -12.29 3.75 -23.76
C GLY A 131 -13.14 2.97 -22.73
N ARG A 132 -14.35 2.55 -23.16
CA ARG A 132 -15.25 1.75 -22.31
C ARG A 132 -14.70 0.33 -22.11
N LYS A 133 -14.77 -0.20 -20.89
CA LYS A 133 -14.43 -1.60 -20.61
C LYS A 133 -15.53 -2.52 -21.16
N MET A 134 -15.22 -3.26 -22.22
CA MET A 134 -16.19 -4.12 -22.91
C MET A 134 -16.25 -5.53 -22.32
N VAL A 135 -15.17 -6.00 -21.71
CA VAL A 135 -15.09 -7.34 -21.14
C VAL A 135 -14.92 -7.23 -19.63
N PRO A 136 -15.92 -7.67 -18.84
CA PRO A 136 -15.81 -7.74 -17.39
C PRO A 136 -14.66 -8.66 -16.96
N ASN A 137 -14.02 -8.32 -15.84
CA ASN A 137 -13.04 -9.21 -15.20
C ASN A 137 -13.19 -9.17 -13.66
N GLN A 138 -12.37 -9.94 -12.95
CA GLN A 138 -12.43 -10.03 -11.49
C GLN A 138 -12.06 -8.72 -10.78
N VAL A 139 -11.37 -7.79 -11.44
CA VAL A 139 -10.97 -6.51 -10.86
C VAL A 139 -12.19 -5.59 -10.72
N ASP A 140 -12.90 -5.39 -11.83
CA ASP A 140 -14.12 -4.58 -11.86
C ASP A 140 -14.90 -4.92 -13.14
N PRO A 141 -16.23 -5.11 -13.07
CA PRO A 141 -17.01 -5.50 -14.25
C PRO A 141 -17.21 -4.37 -15.27
N GLN A 142 -17.08 -3.11 -14.89
CA GLN A 142 -17.48 -1.97 -15.74
C GLN A 142 -16.40 -0.90 -15.90
N ALA A 143 -15.50 -0.74 -14.92
CA ALA A 143 -14.51 0.29 -14.91
C ALA A 143 -13.08 -0.28 -15.05
N TRP A 144 -12.22 0.46 -15.74
CA TRP A 144 -10.78 0.22 -15.72
C TRP A 144 -10.23 0.71 -14.37
N VAL A 145 -9.60 -0.17 -13.61
CA VAL A 145 -9.04 0.16 -12.30
C VAL A 145 -7.55 0.38 -12.40
N TYR A 146 -7.09 1.49 -11.80
CA TYR A 146 -5.70 1.91 -11.78
C TYR A 146 -5.15 1.83 -10.35
N ASP A 147 -4.11 1.03 -10.13
CA ASP A 147 -3.37 1.05 -8.86
C ASP A 147 -2.47 2.30 -8.81
N LEU A 148 -2.71 3.15 -7.82
CA LEU A 148 -2.05 4.44 -7.65
C LEU A 148 -0.87 4.36 -6.67
N GLY A 149 -0.85 3.35 -5.81
CA GLY A 149 0.04 3.25 -4.66
C GLY A 149 0.90 1.98 -4.63
N GLU A 150 1.33 1.43 -5.78
CA GLU A 150 2.10 0.18 -5.83
C GLU A 150 3.32 0.17 -4.89
N ASN A 151 4.02 1.29 -4.76
CA ASN A 151 5.28 1.37 -4.01
C ASN A 151 5.22 2.29 -2.78
N GLY A 152 4.03 2.57 -2.25
CA GLY A 152 3.84 3.46 -1.11
C GLY A 152 2.54 3.18 -0.37
N ASP A 153 2.20 4.07 0.55
CA ASP A 153 0.90 4.13 1.21
C ASP A 153 0.30 5.53 1.03
N LEU A 154 -0.71 5.64 0.15
CA LEU A 154 -1.28 6.94 -0.22
C LEU A 154 -2.01 7.64 0.93
N SER A 155 -2.49 6.91 1.94
CA SER A 155 -3.04 7.56 3.14
C SER A 155 -1.97 8.31 3.94
N VAL A 156 -0.72 7.81 3.94
CA VAL A 156 0.42 8.53 4.51
C VAL A 156 0.80 9.72 3.62
N ASP A 157 0.86 9.51 2.30
CA ASP A 157 1.19 10.59 1.34
C ASP A 157 0.22 11.77 1.41
N ALA A 158 -1.06 11.52 1.69
CA ALA A 158 -2.07 12.56 1.87
C ALA A 158 -1.71 13.56 2.98
N GLY A 159 -0.97 13.12 4.00
CA GLY A 159 -0.42 14.01 5.04
C GLY A 159 0.80 14.83 4.60
N ILE A 160 1.45 14.47 3.49
CA ILE A 160 2.64 15.16 2.97
C ILE A 160 2.26 16.24 1.96
N SER A 161 1.35 15.90 1.02
CA SER A 161 1.02 16.77 -0.11
C SER A 161 -0.43 16.61 -0.56
N GLY A 162 -0.90 17.55 -1.40
CA GLY A 162 -2.20 17.46 -2.07
C GLY A 162 -2.27 16.45 -3.22
N ASN A 163 -1.22 15.67 -3.51
CA ASN A 163 -1.20 14.75 -4.66
C ASN A 163 -2.34 13.74 -4.65
N VAL A 164 -2.63 13.15 -3.48
CA VAL A 164 -3.70 12.13 -3.36
C VAL A 164 -5.07 12.76 -3.59
N ARG A 165 -5.32 13.97 -3.05
CA ARG A 165 -6.55 14.73 -3.29
C ARG A 165 -6.75 15.01 -4.78
N ASP A 166 -5.69 15.42 -5.48
CA ASP A 166 -5.77 15.73 -6.91
C ASP A 166 -6.01 14.47 -7.75
N LEU A 167 -5.44 13.32 -7.38
CA LEU A 167 -5.72 12.05 -8.03
C LEU A 167 -7.16 11.60 -7.79
N VAL A 168 -7.69 11.71 -6.57
CA VAL A 168 -9.10 11.40 -6.27
C VAL A 168 -10.02 12.29 -7.10
N ALA A 169 -9.76 13.60 -7.15
CA ALA A 169 -10.52 14.54 -7.98
C ALA A 169 -10.43 14.22 -9.48
N LEU A 170 -9.26 13.80 -9.96
CA LEU A 170 -9.08 13.35 -11.34
C LEU A 170 -9.98 12.17 -11.66
N PHE A 171 -9.92 11.09 -10.87
CA PHE A 171 -10.71 9.88 -11.13
C PHE A 171 -12.20 10.11 -10.99
N ARG A 172 -12.65 11.02 -10.12
CA ARG A 172 -14.04 11.45 -10.03
C ARG A 172 -14.60 11.92 -11.38
N ASN A 173 -13.75 12.57 -12.18
CA ASN A 173 -14.12 13.15 -13.48
C ASN A 173 -13.78 12.26 -14.70
N LEU A 174 -13.11 11.13 -14.50
CA LEU A 174 -12.75 10.22 -15.59
C LEU A 174 -13.86 9.19 -15.83
N PRO A 175 -14.43 9.12 -17.05
CA PRO A 175 -15.42 8.11 -17.39
C PRO A 175 -14.76 6.73 -17.42
N HIS A 176 -15.51 5.71 -17.01
CA HIS A 176 -15.11 4.30 -17.12
C HIS A 176 -13.81 3.90 -16.41
N ALA A 177 -13.31 4.74 -15.49
CA ALA A 177 -12.11 4.46 -14.72
C ALA A 177 -12.31 4.67 -13.22
N LYS A 178 -11.53 3.94 -12.42
CA LYS A 178 -11.41 4.10 -10.97
C LYS A 178 -9.95 4.10 -10.56
N GLY A 179 -9.60 4.96 -9.61
CA GLY A 179 -8.36 4.86 -8.87
C GLY A 179 -8.46 3.80 -7.77
N SER A 180 -7.35 3.17 -7.40
CA SER A 180 -7.32 2.22 -6.29
C SER A 180 -5.98 2.26 -5.57
N PHE A 181 -5.99 2.11 -4.25
CA PHE A 181 -4.77 1.95 -3.45
C PHE A 181 -5.05 1.11 -2.20
N ALA A 182 -4.01 0.45 -1.70
CA ALA A 182 -4.05 -0.25 -0.44
C ALA A 182 -3.46 0.64 0.66
N THR A 183 -3.97 0.52 1.88
CA THR A 183 -3.44 1.26 3.02
C THR A 183 -3.51 0.48 4.32
N LYS A 184 -2.60 0.82 5.24
CA LYS A 184 -2.59 0.44 6.66
C LYS A 184 -2.63 1.65 7.59
N TRP A 185 -2.86 2.84 7.02
CA TRP A 185 -2.91 4.08 7.75
C TRP A 185 -4.28 4.74 7.63
N VAL A 186 -4.88 5.08 8.76
CA VAL A 186 -6.13 5.85 8.82
C VAL A 186 -5.78 7.32 8.83
N ASN A 187 -6.09 8.01 7.73
CA ASN A 187 -5.91 9.45 7.60
C ASN A 187 -7.27 10.13 7.44
N PRO A 188 -7.69 10.95 8.41
CA PRO A 188 -8.98 11.64 8.36
C PRO A 188 -9.11 12.64 7.20
N ASP A 189 -8.02 13.15 6.64
CA ASP A 189 -8.08 14.08 5.50
C ASP A 189 -8.76 13.45 4.27
N LEU A 190 -8.68 12.11 4.13
CA LEU A 190 -9.35 11.39 3.05
C LEU A 190 -10.86 11.55 3.05
N LEU A 191 -11.48 11.81 4.21
CA LEU A 191 -12.92 11.96 4.33
C LEU A 191 -13.46 13.20 3.58
N GLY A 192 -12.59 14.21 3.35
CA GLY A 192 -12.94 15.45 2.64
C GLY A 192 -12.65 15.43 1.12
N TYR A 193 -12.23 14.30 0.52
CA TYR A 193 -11.80 14.28 -0.89
C TYR A 193 -12.91 13.98 -1.91
N GLU A 194 -14.12 13.61 -1.47
CA GLU A 194 -15.31 13.40 -2.30
C GLU A 194 -15.10 12.47 -3.52
N PRO A 195 -14.71 11.22 -3.35
CA PRO A 195 -14.36 10.31 -4.45
C PRO A 195 -15.54 9.85 -5.31
N GLN A 196 -16.79 9.98 -4.83
CA GLN A 196 -18.04 9.63 -5.55
C GLN A 196 -18.02 8.22 -6.19
N GLY A 197 -17.52 7.22 -5.48
CA GLY A 197 -17.42 5.85 -5.95
C GLY A 197 -16.31 5.61 -6.99
N ARG A 198 -15.50 6.63 -7.32
CA ARG A 198 -14.45 6.54 -8.34
C ARG A 198 -13.06 6.27 -7.79
N THR A 199 -12.94 6.14 -6.47
CA THR A 199 -11.69 5.69 -5.83
C THR A 199 -12.00 4.55 -4.88
N ARG A 200 -11.24 3.46 -5.03
CA ARG A 200 -11.30 2.25 -4.20
C ARG A 200 -10.18 2.25 -3.18
N ILE A 201 -10.53 2.14 -1.91
CA ILE A 201 -9.57 1.87 -0.84
C ILE A 201 -9.59 0.37 -0.54
N ARG A 202 -8.42 -0.25 -0.57
CA ARG A 202 -8.19 -1.62 -0.14
C ARG A 202 -7.61 -1.59 1.27
N MET A 203 -8.48 -1.68 2.30
CA MET A 203 -8.03 -1.65 3.69
C MET A 203 -7.28 -2.93 4.02
N SER A 204 -6.01 -2.80 4.39
CA SER A 204 -5.17 -3.95 4.74
C SER A 204 -5.38 -4.36 6.18
N LEU A 205 -5.72 -5.62 6.39
CA LEU A 205 -6.06 -6.19 7.71
C LEU A 205 -5.36 -7.54 7.92
N MET A 206 -5.05 -7.81 9.17
CA MET A 206 -4.64 -9.11 9.71
C MET A 206 -5.06 -9.20 11.18
N PRO A 207 -5.03 -10.38 11.82
CA PRO A 207 -5.35 -10.51 13.24
C PRO A 207 -4.57 -9.52 14.11
N PRO A 208 -5.21 -8.85 15.10
CA PRO A 208 -4.61 -7.76 15.87
C PRO A 208 -3.28 -8.11 16.55
N ASP A 209 -3.19 -9.34 17.11
CA ASP A 209 -1.98 -9.80 17.79
C ASP A 209 -0.81 -9.98 16.81
N LEU A 210 -1.11 -10.48 15.63
CA LEU A 210 -0.12 -10.59 14.55
C LEU A 210 0.31 -9.22 14.03
N ALA A 211 -0.64 -8.29 13.89
CA ALA A 211 -0.36 -6.92 13.44
C ALA A 211 0.58 -6.18 14.40
N ARG A 212 0.42 -6.38 15.73
CA ARG A 212 1.35 -5.77 16.70
C ARG A 212 2.81 -6.19 16.53
N LEU A 213 3.05 -7.37 16.01
CA LEU A 213 4.40 -7.89 15.76
C LEU A 213 4.92 -7.52 14.37
N LEU A 214 4.06 -7.44 13.37
CA LEU A 214 4.45 -7.38 11.96
C LEU A 214 4.16 -6.02 11.29
N ASP A 215 3.07 -5.34 11.68
CA ASP A 215 2.61 -4.07 11.08
C ASP A 215 3.15 -2.87 11.87
N ILE A 216 4.46 -2.69 11.86
CA ILE A 216 5.14 -1.65 12.64
C ILE A 216 4.85 -0.25 12.08
N ARG A 217 4.50 0.72 12.95
CA ARG A 217 4.14 2.11 12.61
C ARG A 217 2.92 2.23 11.70
N THR A 218 1.96 1.35 11.84
CA THR A 218 0.67 1.43 11.15
C THR A 218 -0.42 1.85 12.12
N SER A 219 -1.58 2.23 11.61
CA SER A 219 -2.76 2.37 12.48
C SER A 219 -3.14 1.01 13.09
N PRO A 220 -3.57 0.95 14.35
CA PRO A 220 -4.10 -0.28 14.95
C PRO A 220 -5.21 -0.90 14.11
N VAL A 221 -5.34 -2.23 14.15
CA VAL A 221 -6.36 -2.94 13.34
C VAL A 221 -7.76 -2.47 13.67
N ALA A 222 -8.07 -2.26 14.95
CA ALA A 222 -9.38 -1.76 15.38
C ALA A 222 -9.71 -0.36 14.79
N GLU A 223 -8.72 0.55 14.70
CA GLU A 223 -8.90 1.85 14.04
C GLU A 223 -9.15 1.70 12.54
N ARG A 224 -8.44 0.77 11.87
CA ARG A 224 -8.64 0.49 10.44
C ARG A 224 -10.06 -0.04 10.18
N ILE A 225 -10.56 -0.94 11.03
CA ILE A 225 -11.91 -1.49 10.93
C ILE A 225 -12.94 -0.39 11.16
N ALA A 226 -12.78 0.43 12.21
CA ALA A 226 -13.67 1.53 12.53
C ALA A 226 -13.73 2.61 11.43
N ALA A 227 -12.63 2.82 10.68
CA ALA A 227 -12.58 3.78 9.58
C ALA A 227 -13.34 3.33 8.32
N ILE A 228 -13.59 2.03 8.13
CA ILE A 228 -14.25 1.51 6.91
C ILE A 228 -15.62 2.13 6.68
N PRO A 229 -16.56 2.16 7.64
CA PRO A 229 -17.86 2.79 7.45
C PRO A 229 -17.77 4.29 7.16
N GLU A 230 -16.80 4.98 7.74
CA GLU A 230 -16.60 6.42 7.53
C GLU A 230 -16.08 6.73 6.13
N LEU A 231 -15.09 6.00 5.67
CA LEU A 231 -14.56 6.11 4.30
C LEU A 231 -15.64 5.77 3.26
N HIS A 232 -16.47 4.76 3.52
CA HIS A 232 -17.59 4.44 2.64
C HIS A 232 -18.61 5.60 2.58
N ARG A 233 -19.00 6.18 3.74
CA ARG A 233 -19.89 7.35 3.79
C ARG A 233 -19.30 8.59 3.08
N ALA A 234 -17.98 8.73 3.09
CA ALA A 234 -17.27 9.76 2.33
C ALA A 234 -17.24 9.50 0.81
N GLY A 235 -17.79 8.35 0.36
CA GLY A 235 -17.96 8.01 -1.05
C GLY A 235 -16.89 7.12 -1.65
N TYR A 236 -15.99 6.54 -0.85
CA TYR A 236 -15.04 5.53 -1.35
C TYR A 236 -15.71 4.18 -1.57
N GLU A 237 -15.28 3.46 -2.61
CA GLU A 237 -15.51 2.03 -2.72
C GLU A 237 -14.52 1.31 -1.80
N ILE A 238 -15.01 0.38 -0.96
CA ILE A 238 -14.17 -0.29 0.02
C ILE A 238 -13.99 -1.76 -0.34
N HIS A 239 -12.75 -2.18 -0.44
CA HIS A 239 -12.33 -3.58 -0.48
C HIS A 239 -11.38 -3.91 0.67
N LEU A 240 -11.18 -5.19 0.93
CA LEU A 240 -10.24 -5.67 1.94
C LEU A 240 -8.99 -6.25 1.29
N ASN A 241 -7.86 -6.11 1.99
CA ASN A 241 -6.61 -6.73 1.60
C ASN A 241 -6.06 -7.52 2.80
N PHE A 242 -6.29 -8.83 2.81
CA PHE A 242 -5.75 -9.73 3.82
C PHE A 242 -4.29 -10.05 3.48
N SER A 243 -3.38 -9.22 3.98
CA SER A 243 -1.97 -9.23 3.56
C SER A 243 -1.00 -8.77 4.66
N PRO A 244 -0.01 -9.64 4.97
CA PRO A 244 0.11 -11.02 4.54
C PRO A 244 -0.71 -11.98 5.40
N VAL A 245 -1.09 -13.11 4.83
CA VAL A 245 -1.56 -14.26 5.60
C VAL A 245 -0.33 -15.04 6.05
N VAL A 246 -0.10 -15.07 7.37
CA VAL A 246 1.02 -15.78 8.00
C VAL A 246 0.48 -17.02 8.68
N LEU A 247 1.07 -18.16 8.34
CA LEU A 247 0.65 -19.47 8.88
C LEU A 247 1.38 -19.77 10.19
N ARG A 248 0.60 -19.87 11.26
CA ARG A 248 1.05 -20.28 12.60
C ARG A 248 -0.01 -21.15 13.28
N GLN A 249 0.35 -21.76 14.40
CA GLN A 249 -0.64 -22.49 15.18
C GLN A 249 -1.78 -21.56 15.61
N GLY A 250 -3.02 -22.01 15.47
CA GLY A 250 -4.21 -21.23 15.86
C GLY A 250 -4.65 -20.14 14.86
N TRP A 251 -4.00 -20.01 13.69
CA TRP A 251 -4.30 -18.98 12.70
C TRP A 251 -5.78 -18.94 12.27
N GLU A 252 -6.45 -20.10 12.20
CA GLU A 252 -7.87 -20.16 11.80
C GLU A 252 -8.77 -19.46 12.82
N ALA A 253 -8.54 -19.70 14.11
CA ALA A 253 -9.30 -19.04 15.17
C ALA A 253 -9.07 -17.52 15.18
N GLU A 254 -7.83 -17.09 14.96
CA GLU A 254 -7.48 -15.66 14.90
C GLU A 254 -8.14 -14.94 13.72
N TRP A 255 -8.09 -15.54 12.53
CA TRP A 255 -8.75 -14.99 11.35
C TRP A 255 -10.27 -15.07 11.45
N GLY A 256 -10.82 -16.15 12.02
CA GLY A 256 -12.25 -16.29 12.30
C GLY A 256 -12.76 -15.19 13.21
N ALA A 257 -12.04 -14.87 14.29
CA ALA A 257 -12.38 -13.77 15.19
C ALA A 257 -12.35 -12.41 14.46
N LEU A 258 -11.35 -12.16 13.61
CA LEU A 258 -11.29 -10.94 12.79
C LEU A 258 -12.46 -10.85 11.80
N PHE A 259 -12.85 -11.96 11.18
CA PHE A 259 -13.98 -11.98 10.23
C PHE A 259 -15.31 -11.73 10.94
N THR A 260 -15.49 -12.28 12.15
CA THR A 260 -16.67 -12.00 12.99
C THR A 260 -16.74 -10.52 13.35
N GLU A 261 -15.63 -9.94 13.83
CA GLU A 261 -15.56 -8.51 14.14
C GLU A 261 -15.90 -7.62 12.92
N LEU A 262 -15.39 -7.99 11.74
CA LEU A 262 -15.72 -7.31 10.49
C LEU A 262 -17.20 -7.44 10.13
N ASP A 263 -17.78 -8.62 10.26
CA ASP A 263 -19.20 -8.83 9.98
C ASP A 263 -20.09 -8.00 10.92
N ASP A 264 -19.75 -7.92 12.18
CA ASP A 264 -20.49 -7.13 13.17
C ASP A 264 -20.43 -5.62 12.89
N VAL A 265 -19.29 -5.10 12.45
CA VAL A 265 -19.04 -3.66 12.27
C VAL A 265 -19.49 -3.15 10.91
N LEU A 266 -19.43 -3.96 9.85
CA LEU A 266 -19.65 -3.49 8.48
C LEU A 266 -21.15 -3.27 8.18
N PRO A 267 -21.55 -2.04 7.75
CA PRO A 267 -22.92 -1.77 7.28
C PRO A 267 -23.28 -2.59 6.03
N ALA A 268 -24.56 -2.86 5.82
CA ALA A 268 -25.08 -3.58 4.65
C ALA A 268 -24.54 -3.00 3.33
N ALA A 269 -24.56 -1.67 3.17
CA ALA A 269 -24.07 -1.01 1.97
C ALA A 269 -22.57 -1.24 1.69
N VAL A 270 -21.76 -1.48 2.70
CA VAL A 270 -20.36 -1.91 2.53
C VAL A 270 -20.31 -3.39 2.15
N LYS A 271 -21.11 -4.23 2.81
CA LYS A 271 -21.17 -5.69 2.54
C LYS A 271 -21.55 -5.96 1.09
N ASP A 272 -22.49 -5.21 0.52
CA ASP A 272 -22.97 -5.35 -0.87
C ASP A 272 -21.88 -5.19 -1.94
N GLN A 273 -20.86 -4.38 -1.66
CA GLN A 273 -19.75 -4.15 -2.61
C GLN A 273 -18.47 -4.91 -2.25
N LEU A 274 -18.44 -5.57 -1.09
CA LEU A 274 -17.21 -6.04 -0.51
C LEU A 274 -16.52 -7.11 -1.36
N ALA A 275 -15.24 -6.91 -1.58
CA ALA A 275 -14.37 -7.91 -2.14
C ALA A 275 -13.01 -7.92 -1.43
N ALA A 276 -12.35 -9.06 -1.43
CA ALA A 276 -11.08 -9.25 -0.75
C ALA A 276 -9.98 -9.75 -1.68
N GLU A 277 -8.77 -9.35 -1.34
CA GLU A 277 -7.50 -9.94 -1.81
C GLU A 277 -6.90 -10.76 -0.68
N ILE A 278 -6.40 -11.94 -1.00
CA ILE A 278 -5.76 -12.84 -0.04
C ILE A 278 -4.31 -13.03 -0.47
N ILE A 279 -3.37 -12.46 0.26
CA ILE A 279 -1.95 -12.47 -0.08
C ILE A 279 -1.20 -13.28 0.98
N MET A 280 -0.74 -14.48 0.60
CA MET A 280 0.11 -15.30 1.46
C MET A 280 1.49 -14.66 1.62
N LEU A 281 2.12 -14.89 2.75
CA LEU A 281 3.45 -14.35 3.05
C LEU A 281 4.45 -14.66 1.93
N THR A 282 5.20 -13.64 1.55
CA THR A 282 6.38 -13.74 0.72
C THR A 282 7.52 -13.00 1.39
N HIS A 283 8.67 -13.65 1.53
CA HIS A 283 9.85 -13.12 2.20
C HIS A 283 11.10 -13.26 1.31
N ASN A 284 12.26 -12.78 1.73
CA ASN A 284 13.54 -13.04 1.08
C ASN A 284 14.69 -12.96 2.10
N ARG A 285 15.87 -13.46 1.71
CA ARG A 285 17.03 -13.54 2.59
C ARG A 285 17.54 -12.16 3.04
N GLU A 286 17.61 -11.19 2.15
CA GLU A 286 18.10 -9.86 2.47
C GLU A 286 17.22 -9.16 3.54
N LEU A 287 15.89 -9.26 3.41
CA LEU A 287 14.99 -8.71 4.42
C LEU A 287 15.07 -9.49 5.74
N HIS A 288 15.28 -10.81 5.68
CA HIS A 288 15.53 -11.63 6.87
C HIS A 288 16.74 -11.13 7.65
N GLU A 289 17.88 -10.93 6.99
CA GLU A 289 19.11 -10.47 7.63
C GLU A 289 18.94 -9.11 8.29
N VAL A 290 18.23 -8.17 7.63
CA VAL A 290 17.92 -6.86 8.21
C VAL A 290 16.93 -7.00 9.39
N ASN A 291 15.94 -7.86 9.29
CA ASN A 291 14.96 -8.06 10.35
C ASN A 291 15.51 -8.75 11.60
N LEU A 292 16.57 -9.53 11.48
CA LEU A 292 17.28 -10.03 12.67
C LEU A 292 17.76 -8.87 13.57
N LEU A 293 18.06 -7.71 12.97
CA LEU A 293 18.39 -6.49 13.69
C LEU A 293 17.13 -5.69 14.07
N TRP A 294 16.18 -5.50 13.14
CA TRP A 294 15.03 -4.62 13.33
C TRP A 294 13.87 -5.24 14.08
N HIS A 295 13.54 -6.49 13.75
CA HIS A 295 12.31 -7.17 14.17
C HIS A 295 12.57 -8.65 14.49
N PRO A 296 13.52 -8.99 15.39
CA PRO A 296 13.92 -10.39 15.63
C PRO A 296 12.74 -11.28 16.02
N LYS A 297 11.79 -10.78 16.83
CA LYS A 297 10.58 -11.53 17.21
C LYS A 297 9.63 -11.78 16.03
N ALA A 298 9.62 -10.90 15.04
CA ALA A 298 8.82 -11.10 13.83
C ALA A 298 9.39 -12.20 12.95
N GLU A 299 10.73 -12.32 12.89
CA GLU A 299 11.40 -13.32 12.07
C GLU A 299 11.10 -14.75 12.47
N GLU A 300 10.79 -15.04 13.73
CA GLU A 300 10.33 -16.36 14.18
C GLU A 300 9.06 -16.82 13.44
N LEU A 301 8.23 -15.86 12.98
CA LEU A 301 7.01 -16.13 12.22
C LEU A 301 7.19 -16.00 10.70
N LEU A 302 8.10 -15.15 10.27
CA LEU A 302 8.28 -14.81 8.84
C LEU A 302 9.27 -15.74 8.14
N TRP A 303 10.33 -16.16 8.86
CA TRP A 303 11.35 -17.05 8.33
C TRP A 303 11.11 -18.49 8.79
N ARG A 304 10.49 -19.27 7.91
CA ARG A 304 10.05 -20.64 8.22
C ARG A 304 10.52 -21.61 7.11
N PRO A 305 11.81 -21.91 7.03
CA PRO A 305 12.35 -22.82 6.01
C PRO A 305 11.77 -24.23 6.03
N ASP A 306 11.19 -24.65 7.18
CA ASP A 306 10.46 -25.90 7.33
C ASP A 306 9.21 -26.00 6.42
N ILE A 307 8.53 -24.87 6.16
CA ILE A 307 7.28 -24.80 5.38
C ILE A 307 7.40 -23.89 4.15
N GLN A 308 8.55 -23.28 3.94
CA GLN A 308 8.82 -22.38 2.81
C GLN A 308 9.76 -23.02 1.79
N GLU A 309 9.73 -22.49 0.57
CA GLU A 309 10.63 -22.84 -0.52
C GLU A 309 11.08 -21.58 -1.26
N GLU A 310 12.26 -21.62 -1.84
CA GLU A 310 12.76 -20.56 -2.72
C GLU A 310 12.02 -20.58 -4.07
N LYS A 311 11.67 -19.41 -4.57
CA LYS A 311 11.03 -19.24 -5.86
C LYS A 311 11.53 -17.99 -6.57
N VAL A 312 12.00 -18.15 -7.78
CA VAL A 312 12.40 -17.02 -8.62
C VAL A 312 11.14 -16.24 -9.05
N SER A 313 11.15 -14.92 -8.84
CA SER A 313 10.08 -14.04 -9.30
C SER A 313 10.21 -13.73 -10.80
N GLU A 314 9.16 -13.24 -11.43
CA GLU A 314 9.17 -12.77 -12.82
C GLU A 314 10.27 -11.71 -13.10
N SER A 315 10.69 -10.98 -12.05
CA SER A 315 11.77 -9.98 -12.12
C SER A 315 13.17 -10.53 -11.76
N GLY A 316 13.33 -11.85 -11.64
CA GLY A 316 14.60 -12.51 -11.36
C GLY A 316 15.02 -12.57 -9.88
N GLY A 317 14.31 -11.89 -8.97
CA GLY A 317 14.61 -11.93 -7.53
C GLY A 317 14.19 -13.25 -6.88
N VAL A 318 15.02 -13.80 -5.99
CA VAL A 318 14.70 -15.00 -5.21
C VAL A 318 13.82 -14.62 -4.01
N ASN A 319 12.67 -15.25 -3.89
CA ASN A 319 11.74 -15.06 -2.78
C ASN A 319 11.51 -16.39 -2.06
N LEU A 320 11.26 -16.32 -0.74
CA LEU A 320 10.74 -17.42 0.04
C LEU A 320 9.21 -17.33 0.08
N ARG A 321 8.55 -18.43 -0.24
CA ARG A 321 7.09 -18.57 -0.21
C ARG A 321 6.73 -19.90 0.42
N TYR A 322 5.52 -20.03 0.92
CA TYR A 322 5.02 -21.35 1.34
C TYR A 322 5.10 -22.35 0.20
N ARG A 323 5.52 -23.58 0.50
CA ARG A 323 5.65 -24.69 -0.46
C ARG A 323 4.34 -24.87 -1.25
N THR A 324 4.45 -25.10 -2.54
CA THR A 324 3.32 -25.04 -3.48
C THR A 324 2.14 -25.91 -3.06
N GLY A 325 2.36 -27.15 -2.64
CA GLY A 325 1.30 -28.07 -2.18
C GLY A 325 0.57 -27.56 -0.94
N TRP A 326 1.32 -27.09 0.04
CA TRP A 326 0.79 -26.55 1.29
C TRP A 326 0.05 -25.25 1.05
N LYS A 327 0.62 -24.35 0.27
CA LYS A 327 0.01 -23.07 -0.08
C LYS A 327 -1.41 -23.26 -0.67
N GLY A 328 -1.57 -24.19 -1.61
CA GLY A 328 -2.85 -24.48 -2.22
C GLY A 328 -3.90 -24.97 -1.20
N GLN A 329 -3.50 -25.85 -0.27
CA GLN A 329 -4.35 -26.34 0.81
C GLN A 329 -4.75 -25.21 1.76
N TRP A 330 -3.78 -24.40 2.20
CA TRP A 330 -4.03 -23.29 3.13
C TRP A 330 -4.91 -22.20 2.50
N LEU A 331 -4.75 -21.89 1.24
CA LEU A 331 -5.61 -20.94 0.53
C LEU A 331 -7.06 -21.44 0.44
N ARG A 332 -7.27 -22.73 0.23
CA ARG A 332 -8.64 -23.30 0.28
C ARG A 332 -9.24 -23.13 1.67
N ARG A 333 -8.55 -23.58 2.72
CA ARG A 333 -9.02 -23.45 4.11
C ARG A 333 -9.31 -21.99 4.48
N PHE A 334 -8.46 -21.05 4.06
CA PHE A 334 -8.69 -19.62 4.31
C PHE A 334 -9.96 -19.12 3.62
N LYS A 335 -10.18 -19.52 2.36
CA LYS A 335 -11.38 -19.16 1.61
C LYS A 335 -12.64 -19.75 2.23
N ASP A 336 -12.58 -20.99 2.67
CA ASP A 336 -13.70 -21.66 3.32
C ASP A 336 -14.03 -20.98 4.68
N LEU A 337 -13.01 -20.60 5.44
CA LEU A 337 -13.18 -19.84 6.67
C LEU A 337 -13.78 -18.45 6.41
N LEU A 338 -13.29 -17.73 5.39
CA LEU A 338 -13.85 -16.44 5.00
C LEU A 338 -15.32 -16.57 4.57
N ALA A 339 -15.63 -17.57 3.75
CA ALA A 339 -17.00 -17.81 3.28
C ALA A 339 -17.97 -18.20 4.39
N SER A 340 -17.49 -18.88 5.44
CA SER A 340 -18.33 -19.25 6.58
C SER A 340 -18.72 -18.07 7.49
N HIS A 341 -17.87 -17.03 7.57
CA HIS A 341 -18.11 -15.84 8.40
C HIS A 341 -18.67 -14.67 7.58
N MET A 342 -18.21 -14.49 6.35
CA MET A 342 -18.53 -13.37 5.47
C MET A 342 -18.92 -13.86 4.06
N PRO A 343 -20.05 -14.59 3.90
CA PRO A 343 -20.42 -15.22 2.63
C PRO A 343 -20.64 -14.23 1.47
N TYR A 344 -20.92 -12.98 1.78
CA TYR A 344 -21.07 -11.89 0.81
C TYR A 344 -19.73 -11.35 0.31
N CYS A 345 -18.60 -11.63 0.98
CA CYS A 345 -17.29 -11.12 0.61
C CYS A 345 -16.70 -11.91 -0.57
N ARG A 346 -16.71 -11.30 -1.74
CA ARG A 346 -16.17 -11.92 -2.96
C ARG A 346 -14.64 -11.94 -2.93
N VAL A 347 -14.03 -13.11 -3.09
CA VAL A 347 -12.57 -13.22 -3.27
C VAL A 347 -12.21 -12.83 -4.70
N ARG A 348 -11.59 -11.68 -4.85
CA ARG A 348 -11.18 -11.13 -6.15
C ARG A 348 -9.84 -11.69 -6.63
N TYR A 349 -8.94 -11.91 -5.69
CA TYR A 349 -7.60 -12.38 -5.98
C TYR A 349 -7.03 -13.14 -4.77
N ALA A 350 -6.31 -14.23 -5.01
CA ALA A 350 -5.63 -15.00 -3.98
C ALA A 350 -4.28 -15.50 -4.49
N PHE A 351 -3.22 -15.24 -3.75
CA PHE A 351 -1.86 -15.53 -4.20
C PHE A 351 -1.01 -16.13 -3.08
#